data_bb325f806894036f94d21141fc72eb90
#
_entry.id   bb325f806894036f94d21141fc72eb90
#
_cell.length_a   1.000
_cell.length_b   1.000
_cell.length_c   1.000
_cell.angle_alpha   90.00
_cell.angle_beta   90.00
_cell.angle_gamma   90.00
#
_symmetry.space_group_name_H-M   'P 1'
#
loop_
_entity.id
_entity.type
_entity.pdbx_description
1 polymer ?
#
loop_
_entity_poly.entity_id
_entity_poly.type
_entity_poly.pdbx_seq_one_letter_code
_entity_poly.pdbx_strand_id
1 'polypeptide(L)'
;MRSLAFKTVIAALIAATALAACAKRSTEGSGPQAAKTLSIAVIPKGTTHEFWKSIHAGAIRAARELGVEVLWKGPQKEDDRAQQITVVEDFISRGVDGIVLAPLDDRALMRPVQDAVREEIPVVIIDSALQGSDFTSYVATDNYKGGVLAARRLGELLRGRGRIFLIRYQEGSASTEQREAGFYDTLTKEFPEIVLLVKDQYAGATTETAYQLAENLLSRFPDVDGVFAPNESSTFGTLRALQEARLGGKVVFVGFDSSPKLIQGLRDGDLQGLVIQNPVQMGYLGVKTIVAHLRGEPVEKVIDTGVVLATKENMDTPEIRALLSPDLSLIDD
;
A
#
# COMPACT_ATOMS: atom_id res chain seq x y z
N MET A 1 43.99 -54.33 -67.37
CA MET A 1 44.44 -53.23 -66.51
C MET A 1 43.88 -51.89 -66.95
N ARG A 2 42.54 -51.75 -67.16
CA ARG A 2 41.89 -50.46 -67.57
C ARG A 2 40.58 -50.17 -66.86
N SER A 3 40.29 -50.85 -65.77
CA SER A 3 39.01 -50.72 -64.98
C SER A 3 39.11 -50.08 -63.58
N LEU A 4 40.34 -49.90 -63.07
CA LEU A 4 40.52 -49.37 -61.71
C LEU A 4 40.69 -47.83 -61.66
N ALA A 5 41.12 -47.19 -62.70
CA ALA A 5 41.38 -45.74 -62.76
C ALA A 5 40.07 -44.88 -62.90
N PHE A 6 38.98 -45.50 -63.36
CA PHE A 6 37.73 -44.76 -63.63
C PHE A 6 36.81 -44.68 -62.40
N LYS A 7 36.96 -45.62 -61.44
CA LYS A 7 36.15 -45.60 -60.25
C LYS A 7 36.67 -44.63 -59.18
N THR A 8 37.95 -44.28 -59.24
CA THR A 8 38.56 -43.37 -58.20
C THR A 8 38.30 -41.89 -58.54
N VAL A 9 38.07 -41.52 -59.80
CA VAL A 9 37.77 -40.12 -60.15
C VAL A 9 36.33 -39.73 -59.82
N ILE A 10 35.38 -40.67 -59.91
CA ILE A 10 33.95 -40.40 -59.57
C ILE A 10 33.76 -40.26 -58.06
N ALA A 11 34.52 -40.98 -57.24
CA ALA A 11 34.45 -40.84 -55.78
C ALA A 11 35.03 -39.53 -55.28
N ALA A 12 36.02 -38.95 -55.98
CA ALA A 12 36.58 -37.63 -55.59
C ALA A 12 35.69 -36.44 -55.96
N LEU A 13 34.86 -36.55 -57.00
CA LEU A 13 33.95 -35.47 -57.42
C LEU A 13 32.67 -35.38 -56.50
N ILE A 14 32.22 -36.50 -55.92
CA ILE A 14 31.07 -36.52 -55.03
C ILE A 14 31.43 -36.00 -53.64
N ALA A 15 32.69 -36.18 -53.19
CA ALA A 15 33.16 -35.65 -51.91
C ALA A 15 33.33 -34.12 -51.92
N ALA A 16 33.65 -33.51 -53.06
CA ALA A 16 33.83 -32.05 -53.20
C ALA A 16 32.50 -31.26 -53.22
N THR A 17 31.41 -31.88 -53.63
CA THR A 17 30.06 -31.21 -53.61
C THR A 17 29.35 -31.28 -52.26
N ALA A 18 29.72 -32.22 -51.40
CA ALA A 18 29.15 -32.33 -50.04
C ALA A 18 29.76 -31.29 -49.07
N LEU A 19 31.01 -30.83 -49.27
CA LEU A 19 31.63 -29.80 -48.42
C LEU A 19 31.18 -28.37 -48.76
N ALA A 20 30.66 -28.11 -49.94
CA ALA A 20 30.17 -26.77 -50.32
C ALA A 20 28.74 -26.49 -49.84
N ALA A 21 27.98 -27.50 -49.43
CA ALA A 21 26.61 -27.35 -48.90
C ALA A 21 26.55 -27.04 -47.38
N CYS A 22 27.63 -27.21 -46.62
CA CYS A 22 27.66 -26.88 -45.17
C CYS A 22 28.19 -25.47 -44.88
N ALA A 23 28.61 -24.67 -45.86
CA ALA A 23 29.18 -23.34 -45.66
C ALA A 23 28.18 -22.19 -45.86
N LYS A 24 26.88 -22.49 -46.05
CA LYS A 24 25.80 -21.49 -46.08
C LYS A 24 24.70 -21.80 -45.05
N ARG A 25 25.06 -22.02 -43.79
CA ARG A 25 24.13 -21.79 -42.68
C ARG A 25 24.42 -20.38 -42.19
N SER A 26 23.73 -19.47 -42.84
CA SER A 26 23.53 -18.09 -42.50
C SER A 26 23.51 -17.91 -40.97
N THR A 27 24.39 -17.08 -40.51
CA THR A 27 24.12 -16.20 -39.38
C THR A 27 22.81 -15.45 -39.68
N GLU A 28 21.65 -16.09 -39.42
CA GLU A 28 20.46 -15.33 -39.11
C GLU A 28 20.82 -14.60 -37.82
N GLY A 29 21.12 -13.31 -37.99
CA GLY A 29 21.33 -12.42 -36.88
C GLY A 29 20.12 -12.54 -35.97
N SER A 30 20.34 -12.95 -34.74
CA SER A 30 19.43 -12.67 -33.64
C SER A 30 19.25 -11.15 -33.66
N GLY A 31 18.17 -10.69 -34.29
CA GLY A 31 17.69 -9.32 -34.11
C GLY A 31 17.61 -9.06 -32.63
N PRO A 32 17.73 -7.83 -32.18
CA PRO A 32 17.64 -7.53 -30.76
C PRO A 32 16.34 -8.15 -30.25
N GLN A 33 16.47 -9.21 -29.46
CA GLN A 33 15.33 -9.81 -28.76
C GLN A 33 14.76 -8.68 -27.93
N ALA A 34 13.54 -8.24 -28.25
CA ALA A 34 12.88 -7.18 -27.49
C ALA A 34 12.98 -7.56 -26.01
N ALA A 35 13.62 -6.72 -25.22
CA ALA A 35 13.80 -6.99 -23.81
C ALA A 35 12.41 -7.27 -23.21
N LYS A 36 12.24 -8.41 -22.52
CA LYS A 36 10.99 -8.77 -21.88
C LYS A 36 10.57 -7.63 -20.96
N THR A 37 9.38 -7.08 -21.16
CA THR A 37 8.82 -6.08 -20.26
C THR A 37 8.59 -6.74 -18.91
N LEU A 38 9.14 -6.16 -17.84
CA LEU A 38 8.92 -6.66 -16.48
C LEU A 38 7.45 -6.50 -16.09
N SER A 39 6.87 -7.54 -15.51
CA SER A 39 5.51 -7.57 -14.97
C SER A 39 5.55 -7.51 -13.45
N ILE A 40 5.00 -6.45 -12.87
CA ILE A 40 5.00 -6.20 -11.44
C ILE A 40 3.57 -6.30 -10.91
N ALA A 41 3.30 -7.28 -10.04
CA ALA A 41 2.03 -7.36 -9.34
C ALA A 41 1.99 -6.33 -8.20
N VAL A 42 0.94 -5.51 -8.14
CA VAL A 42 0.70 -4.57 -7.04
C VAL A 42 -0.60 -4.95 -6.34
N ILE A 43 -0.49 -5.38 -5.08
CA ILE A 43 -1.56 -6.02 -4.32
C ILE A 43 -1.92 -5.18 -3.11
N PRO A 44 -3.01 -4.38 -3.14
CA PRO A 44 -3.50 -3.60 -2.01
C PRO A 44 -4.22 -4.48 -0.97
N LYS A 45 -4.54 -3.90 0.21
CA LYS A 45 -5.44 -4.54 1.18
C LYS A 45 -6.89 -4.57 0.67
N GLY A 46 -7.28 -3.54 -0.09
CA GLY A 46 -8.61 -3.38 -0.68
C GLY A 46 -8.57 -2.49 -1.91
N THR A 47 -9.69 -2.37 -2.61
CA THR A 47 -9.75 -1.61 -3.88
C THR A 47 -10.76 -0.46 -3.86
N THR A 48 -11.49 -0.26 -2.76
CA THR A 48 -12.62 0.67 -2.71
C THR A 48 -12.33 2.04 -2.11
N HIS A 49 -11.32 2.17 -1.24
CA HIS A 49 -10.98 3.44 -0.57
C HIS A 49 -10.14 4.35 -1.47
N GLU A 50 -10.24 5.66 -1.27
CA GLU A 50 -9.45 6.67 -2.00
C GLU A 50 -7.94 6.51 -1.76
N PHE A 51 -7.56 6.03 -0.58
CA PHE A 51 -6.18 5.69 -0.23
C PHE A 51 -5.57 4.69 -1.24
N TRP A 52 -6.28 3.62 -1.57
CA TRP A 52 -5.79 2.60 -2.52
C TRP A 52 -5.75 3.09 -3.96
N LYS A 53 -6.69 3.94 -4.36
CA LYS A 53 -6.66 4.60 -5.68
C LYS A 53 -5.41 5.48 -5.81
N SER A 54 -5.04 6.17 -4.74
CA SER A 54 -3.83 6.99 -4.71
C SER A 54 -2.55 6.15 -4.82
N ILE A 55 -2.48 4.99 -4.16
CA ILE A 55 -1.38 4.02 -4.33
C ILE A 55 -1.32 3.52 -5.78
N HIS A 56 -2.48 3.19 -6.37
CA HIS A 56 -2.56 2.75 -7.76
C HIS A 56 -2.02 3.81 -8.73
N ALA A 57 -2.44 5.07 -8.60
CA ALA A 57 -1.93 6.17 -9.43
C ALA A 57 -0.41 6.32 -9.32
N GLY A 58 0.14 6.19 -8.12
CA GLY A 58 1.59 6.17 -7.90
C GLY A 58 2.30 5.01 -8.60
N ALA A 59 1.74 3.82 -8.51
CA ALA A 59 2.27 2.62 -9.17
C ALA A 59 2.26 2.75 -10.70
N ILE A 60 1.16 3.25 -11.29
CA ILE A 60 1.06 3.50 -12.74
C ILE A 60 2.07 4.56 -13.19
N ARG A 61 2.26 5.64 -12.39
CA ARG A 61 3.29 6.64 -12.70
C ARG A 61 4.68 6.03 -12.80
N ALA A 62 5.05 5.19 -11.83
CA ALA A 62 6.33 4.49 -11.85
C ALA A 62 6.43 3.52 -13.04
N ALA A 63 5.35 2.80 -13.36
CA ALA A 63 5.30 1.87 -14.48
C ALA A 63 5.56 2.57 -15.81
N ARG A 64 4.92 3.70 -16.07
CA ARG A 64 5.12 4.53 -17.29
C ARG A 64 6.55 5.07 -17.37
N GLU A 65 7.12 5.54 -16.26
CA GLU A 65 8.49 6.05 -16.18
C GLU A 65 9.54 4.95 -16.47
N LEU A 66 9.34 3.75 -15.93
CA LEU A 66 10.31 2.67 -15.95
C LEU A 66 10.14 1.70 -17.13
N GLY A 67 9.05 1.83 -17.90
CA GLY A 67 8.72 0.95 -19.02
C GLY A 67 8.38 -0.48 -18.57
N VAL A 68 7.65 -0.63 -17.46
CA VAL A 68 7.22 -1.91 -16.90
C VAL A 68 5.70 -2.03 -16.92
N GLU A 69 5.18 -3.25 -16.82
CA GLU A 69 3.76 -3.51 -16.68
C GLU A 69 3.39 -3.61 -15.20
N VAL A 70 2.34 -2.91 -14.77
CA VAL A 70 1.75 -3.04 -13.43
C VAL A 70 0.45 -3.83 -13.51
N LEU A 71 0.38 -4.92 -12.77
CA LEU A 71 -0.80 -5.78 -12.62
C LEU A 71 -1.45 -5.47 -11.27
N TRP A 72 -2.49 -4.62 -11.28
CA TRP A 72 -3.23 -4.22 -10.09
C TRP A 72 -4.34 -5.21 -9.78
N LYS A 73 -4.26 -5.89 -8.64
CA LYS A 73 -5.32 -6.81 -8.17
C LYS A 73 -5.25 -6.97 -6.66
N GLY A 74 -6.39 -6.89 -5.99
CA GLY A 74 -6.52 -7.10 -4.56
C GLY A 74 -7.94 -7.48 -4.18
N PRO A 75 -8.20 -7.74 -2.89
CA PRO A 75 -9.55 -7.93 -2.36
C PRO A 75 -10.41 -6.69 -2.60
N GLN A 76 -11.71 -6.89 -2.70
CA GLN A 76 -12.63 -5.76 -2.74
C GLN A 76 -12.73 -5.05 -1.38
N LYS A 77 -12.68 -5.84 -0.29
CA LYS A 77 -12.76 -5.35 1.10
C LYS A 77 -11.49 -5.68 1.86
N GLU A 78 -11.11 -4.82 2.78
CA GLU A 78 -9.91 -4.95 3.59
C GLU A 78 -10.02 -5.98 4.75
N ASP A 79 -11.04 -6.83 4.77
CA ASP A 79 -11.21 -7.93 5.71
C ASP A 79 -11.13 -9.32 5.07
N ASP A 80 -10.93 -9.39 3.75
CA ASP A 80 -10.86 -10.66 3.03
C ASP A 80 -9.41 -11.16 2.92
N ARG A 81 -8.89 -11.68 4.04
CA ARG A 81 -7.54 -12.27 4.12
C ARG A 81 -7.37 -13.44 3.15
N ALA A 82 -8.39 -14.29 3.04
CA ALA A 82 -8.33 -15.47 2.17
C ALA A 82 -8.19 -15.06 0.70
N GLN A 83 -8.95 -14.06 0.27
CA GLN A 83 -8.84 -13.53 -1.08
C GLN A 83 -7.46 -12.91 -1.34
N GLN A 84 -6.89 -12.17 -0.38
CA GLN A 84 -5.55 -11.59 -0.58
C GLN A 84 -4.47 -12.67 -0.72
N ILE A 85 -4.52 -13.74 0.11
CA ILE A 85 -3.63 -14.89 -0.02
C ILE A 85 -3.76 -15.51 -1.41
N THR A 86 -4.99 -15.79 -1.86
CA THR A 86 -5.24 -16.35 -3.21
C THR A 86 -4.68 -15.46 -4.31
N VAL A 87 -4.80 -14.13 -4.18
CA VAL A 87 -4.24 -13.18 -5.16
C VAL A 87 -2.73 -13.27 -5.23
N VAL A 88 -2.03 -13.39 -4.08
CA VAL A 88 -0.58 -13.57 -4.05
C VAL A 88 -0.19 -14.89 -4.73
N GLU A 89 -0.86 -16.00 -4.38
CA GLU A 89 -0.62 -17.32 -4.96
C GLU A 89 -0.87 -17.36 -6.48
N ASP A 90 -1.91 -16.67 -6.95
CA ASP A 90 -2.21 -16.49 -8.37
C ASP A 90 -1.04 -15.82 -9.11
N PHE A 91 -0.47 -14.75 -8.56
CA PHE A 91 0.65 -14.04 -9.18
C PHE A 91 1.95 -14.85 -9.13
N ILE A 92 2.20 -15.60 -8.07
CA ILE A 92 3.31 -16.56 -8.01
C ILE A 92 3.15 -17.58 -9.14
N SER A 93 1.98 -18.20 -9.27
CA SER A 93 1.69 -19.19 -10.31
C SER A 93 1.82 -18.65 -11.74
N ARG A 94 1.58 -17.35 -11.95
CA ARG A 94 1.77 -16.68 -13.26
C ARG A 94 3.22 -16.35 -13.56
N GLY A 95 4.13 -16.46 -12.58
CA GLY A 95 5.54 -16.13 -12.74
C GLY A 95 5.76 -14.66 -13.04
N VAL A 96 5.12 -13.74 -12.28
CA VAL A 96 5.41 -12.31 -12.36
C VAL A 96 6.86 -12.03 -11.94
N ASP A 97 7.46 -10.96 -12.45
CA ASP A 97 8.86 -10.66 -12.16
C ASP A 97 9.08 -10.08 -10.75
N GLY A 98 8.03 -9.50 -10.14
CA GLY A 98 8.09 -8.99 -8.77
C GLY A 98 6.72 -8.68 -8.19
N ILE A 99 6.62 -8.61 -6.86
CA ILE A 99 5.39 -8.33 -6.12
C ILE A 99 5.59 -7.11 -5.21
N VAL A 100 4.65 -6.16 -5.27
CA VAL A 100 4.50 -5.06 -4.32
C VAL A 100 3.23 -5.33 -3.54
N LEU A 101 3.35 -5.61 -2.23
CA LEU A 101 2.27 -6.09 -1.39
C LEU A 101 2.01 -5.17 -0.20
N ALA A 102 0.76 -4.74 -0.01
CA ALA A 102 0.28 -4.18 1.24
C ALA A 102 -0.39 -5.30 2.05
N PRO A 103 0.25 -5.90 3.06
CA PRO A 103 -0.33 -7.02 3.79
C PRO A 103 -1.56 -6.58 4.58
N LEU A 104 -2.68 -7.25 4.38
CA LEU A 104 -3.90 -7.03 5.15
C LEU A 104 -3.74 -7.50 6.60
N ASP A 105 -2.96 -8.56 6.78
CA ASP A 105 -2.64 -9.16 8.07
C ASP A 105 -1.14 -9.47 8.14
N ASP A 106 -0.49 -9.02 9.21
CA ASP A 106 0.97 -9.05 9.37
C ASP A 106 1.54 -10.48 9.53
N ARG A 107 0.71 -11.46 9.89
CA ARG A 107 1.06 -12.87 10.09
C ARG A 107 0.58 -13.77 8.97
N ALA A 108 -0.69 -13.60 8.56
CA ALA A 108 -1.31 -14.47 7.56
C ALA A 108 -0.59 -14.41 6.20
N LEU A 109 -0.02 -13.24 5.85
CA LEU A 109 0.70 -13.05 4.59
C LEU A 109 2.19 -13.46 4.64
N MET A 110 2.73 -13.87 5.80
CA MET A 110 4.13 -14.33 5.90
C MET A 110 4.41 -15.51 4.97
N ARG A 111 3.57 -16.55 5.03
CA ARG A 111 3.78 -17.75 4.24
C ARG A 111 3.68 -17.50 2.74
N PRO A 112 2.65 -16.83 2.21
CA PRO A 112 2.60 -16.46 0.80
C PRO A 112 3.82 -15.64 0.32
N VAL A 113 4.35 -14.73 1.15
CA VAL A 113 5.55 -13.97 0.83
C VAL A 113 6.79 -14.89 0.79
N GLN A 114 6.94 -15.80 1.76
CA GLN A 114 8.02 -16.79 1.75
C GLN A 114 7.94 -17.73 0.55
N ASP A 115 6.71 -18.10 0.13
CA ASP A 115 6.50 -18.92 -1.06
C ASP A 115 6.95 -18.16 -2.33
N ALA A 116 6.61 -16.87 -2.46
CA ALA A 116 7.10 -16.03 -3.56
C ALA A 116 8.63 -15.96 -3.62
N VAL A 117 9.27 -15.72 -2.47
CA VAL A 117 10.73 -15.63 -2.39
C VAL A 117 11.40 -16.96 -2.74
N ARG A 118 10.81 -18.10 -2.39
CA ARG A 118 11.34 -19.43 -2.79
C ARG A 118 11.23 -19.68 -4.30
N GLU A 119 10.26 -19.08 -4.95
CA GLU A 119 10.10 -19.09 -6.41
C GLU A 119 10.90 -17.96 -7.08
N GLU A 120 11.88 -17.40 -6.36
CA GLU A 120 12.77 -16.31 -6.82
C GLU A 120 12.03 -15.03 -7.25
N ILE A 121 10.79 -14.83 -6.78
CA ILE A 121 10.00 -13.61 -6.99
C ILE A 121 10.24 -12.65 -5.82
N PRO A 122 10.98 -11.54 -6.00
CA PRO A 122 11.21 -10.58 -4.93
C PRO A 122 9.92 -9.87 -4.54
N VAL A 123 9.82 -9.51 -3.24
CA VAL A 123 8.65 -8.84 -2.68
C VAL A 123 9.05 -7.53 -2.01
N VAL A 124 8.40 -6.43 -2.37
CA VAL A 124 8.45 -5.17 -1.62
C VAL A 124 7.14 -5.03 -0.84
N ILE A 125 7.26 -4.83 0.45
CA ILE A 125 6.13 -4.58 1.34
C ILE A 125 5.84 -3.08 1.35
N ILE A 126 4.57 -2.69 1.25
CA ILE A 126 4.14 -1.28 1.34
C ILE A 126 3.05 -1.09 2.40
N ASP A 127 2.84 0.14 2.87
CA ASP A 127 1.78 0.58 3.78
C ASP A 127 1.84 -0.07 5.18
N SER A 128 1.76 -1.38 5.26
CA SER A 128 1.60 -2.13 6.51
C SER A 128 2.72 -3.14 6.64
N ALA A 129 3.31 -3.24 7.82
CA ALA A 129 4.41 -4.16 8.08
C ALA A 129 3.97 -5.63 7.96
N LEU A 130 4.90 -6.48 7.61
CA LEU A 130 4.80 -7.92 7.66
C LEU A 130 5.76 -8.45 8.72
N GLN A 131 5.38 -9.46 9.47
CA GLN A 131 6.31 -10.10 10.40
C GLN A 131 7.39 -10.88 9.64
N GLY A 132 8.60 -10.95 10.22
CA GLY A 132 9.76 -11.54 9.57
C GLY A 132 10.56 -10.54 8.72
N SER A 133 11.46 -11.05 7.89
CA SER A 133 12.39 -10.24 7.09
C SER A 133 12.58 -10.76 5.66
N ASP A 134 11.78 -11.73 5.25
CA ASP A 134 11.91 -12.44 3.96
C ASP A 134 11.32 -11.60 2.80
N PHE A 135 11.63 -10.30 2.77
CA PHE A 135 11.23 -9.37 1.72
C PHE A 135 12.36 -8.39 1.39
N THR A 136 12.30 -7.79 0.21
CA THR A 136 13.36 -6.93 -0.31
C THR A 136 13.43 -5.60 0.42
N SER A 137 12.29 -4.91 0.58
CA SER A 137 12.19 -3.58 1.19
C SER A 137 10.80 -3.36 1.79
N TYR A 138 10.70 -2.40 2.73
CA TYR A 138 9.45 -1.92 3.31
C TYR A 138 9.30 -0.42 3.06
N VAL A 139 8.25 -0.02 2.33
CA VAL A 139 7.98 1.37 1.94
C VAL A 139 6.67 1.81 2.57
N ALA A 140 6.72 2.64 3.59
CA ALA A 140 5.53 3.02 4.34
C ALA A 140 5.71 4.34 5.10
N THR A 141 4.60 4.83 5.62
CA THR A 141 4.54 5.88 6.64
C THR A 141 5.12 5.39 7.97
N ASP A 142 5.78 6.26 8.73
CA ASP A 142 5.99 6.05 10.16
C ASP A 142 4.62 6.12 10.88
N ASN A 143 3.98 4.94 10.98
CA ASN A 143 2.63 4.81 11.51
C ASN A 143 2.55 5.15 13.01
N TYR A 144 3.59 4.81 13.79
CA TYR A 144 3.64 5.17 15.21
C TYR A 144 3.67 6.69 15.39
N LYS A 145 4.51 7.38 14.62
CA LYS A 145 4.56 8.85 14.60
C LYS A 145 3.23 9.46 14.18
N GLY A 146 2.50 8.83 13.25
CA GLY A 146 1.15 9.25 12.87
C GLY A 146 0.21 9.26 14.08
N GLY A 147 0.24 8.20 14.90
CA GLY A 147 -0.50 8.13 16.16
C GLY A 147 -0.09 9.20 17.18
N VAL A 148 1.21 9.46 17.30
CA VAL A 148 1.75 10.54 18.14
C VAL A 148 1.20 11.91 17.74
N LEU A 149 1.18 12.23 16.44
CA LEU A 149 0.63 13.49 15.92
C LEU A 149 -0.87 13.62 16.26
N ALA A 150 -1.65 12.55 16.11
CA ALA A 150 -3.07 12.55 16.45
C ALA A 150 -3.31 12.78 17.95
N ALA A 151 -2.54 12.10 18.80
CA ALA A 151 -2.66 12.22 20.25
C ALA A 151 -2.35 13.64 20.74
N ARG A 152 -1.26 14.23 20.24
CA ARG A 152 -0.87 15.61 20.59
C ARG A 152 -1.95 16.60 20.16
N ARG A 153 -2.41 16.50 18.90
CA ARG A 153 -3.49 17.38 18.41
C ARG A 153 -4.74 17.29 19.27
N LEU A 154 -5.19 16.10 19.57
CA LEU A 154 -6.39 15.87 20.39
C LEU A 154 -6.18 16.35 21.83
N GLY A 155 -5.06 16.01 22.46
CA GLY A 155 -4.73 16.39 23.82
C GLY A 155 -4.59 17.91 24.00
N GLU A 156 -3.96 18.60 23.06
CA GLU A 156 -3.85 20.07 23.05
C GLU A 156 -5.22 20.75 22.96
N LEU A 157 -6.09 20.28 22.03
CA LEU A 157 -7.43 20.83 21.84
C LEU A 157 -8.32 20.61 23.08
N LEU A 158 -8.17 19.48 23.74
CA LEU A 158 -8.85 19.18 25.02
C LEU A 158 -8.18 19.82 26.24
N ARG A 159 -7.06 20.55 26.05
CA ARG A 159 -6.29 21.19 27.11
C ARG A 159 -5.86 20.18 28.20
N GLY A 160 -5.51 18.98 27.76
CA GLY A 160 -4.98 17.89 28.59
C GLY A 160 -6.00 17.15 29.44
N ARG A 161 -7.30 17.38 29.31
CA ARG A 161 -8.35 16.70 30.11
C ARG A 161 -9.60 16.43 29.28
N GLY A 162 -10.33 15.38 29.62
CA GLY A 162 -11.55 15.00 28.93
C GLY A 162 -11.71 13.49 28.84
N ARG A 163 -12.82 13.06 28.27
CA ARG A 163 -13.21 11.64 28.10
C ARG A 163 -13.25 11.33 26.63
N ILE A 164 -12.51 10.32 26.18
CA ILE A 164 -12.36 10.07 24.75
C ILE A 164 -12.56 8.61 24.37
N PHE A 165 -12.80 8.38 23.07
CA PHE A 165 -12.71 7.07 22.44
C PHE A 165 -11.42 6.96 21.61
N LEU A 166 -10.70 5.86 21.78
CA LEU A 166 -9.77 5.32 20.79
C LEU A 166 -10.53 4.22 20.03
N ILE A 167 -10.98 4.52 18.82
CA ILE A 167 -11.57 3.53 17.92
C ILE A 167 -10.44 2.74 17.30
N ARG A 168 -10.48 1.41 17.36
CA ARG A 168 -9.52 0.54 16.71
C ARG A 168 -10.07 0.09 15.35
N TYR A 169 -9.16 -0.25 14.44
CA TYR A 169 -9.58 -0.66 13.09
C TYR A 169 -9.91 -2.15 13.01
N GLN A 170 -8.89 -3.01 12.97
CA GLN A 170 -9.02 -4.46 13.01
C GLN A 170 -7.71 -5.11 13.46
N GLU A 171 -7.80 -6.28 14.05
CA GLU A 171 -6.66 -7.07 14.50
C GLU A 171 -5.83 -7.58 13.31
N GLY A 172 -4.49 -7.54 13.45
CA GLY A 172 -3.53 -7.98 12.45
C GLY A 172 -3.16 -6.93 11.41
N SER A 173 -3.81 -5.74 11.41
CA SER A 173 -3.40 -4.62 10.58
C SER A 173 -2.28 -3.83 11.23
N ALA A 174 -1.02 -4.19 10.96
CA ALA A 174 0.14 -3.60 11.63
C ALA A 174 0.22 -2.07 11.51
N SER A 175 -0.17 -1.47 10.39
CA SER A 175 -0.17 -0.02 10.23
C SER A 175 -1.08 0.67 11.22
N THR A 176 -2.33 0.20 11.37
CA THR A 176 -3.31 0.80 12.29
C THR A 176 -2.99 0.47 13.74
N GLU A 177 -2.49 -0.72 14.04
CA GLU A 177 -2.03 -1.08 15.39
C GLU A 177 -0.88 -0.17 15.86
N GLN A 178 0.05 0.19 14.98
CA GLN A 178 1.12 1.15 15.30
C GLN A 178 0.59 2.57 15.51
N ARG A 179 -0.41 3.03 14.73
CA ARG A 179 -1.09 4.32 14.94
C ARG A 179 -1.80 4.36 16.28
N GLU A 180 -2.53 3.30 16.61
CA GLU A 180 -3.23 3.13 17.88
C GLU A 180 -2.25 3.10 19.07
N ALA A 181 -1.12 2.39 18.94
CA ALA A 181 -0.06 2.36 19.96
C ALA A 181 0.57 3.74 20.15
N GLY A 182 0.98 4.42 19.06
CA GLY A 182 1.55 5.76 19.13
C GLY A 182 0.59 6.78 19.77
N PHE A 183 -0.70 6.67 19.46
CA PHE A 183 -1.73 7.48 20.07
C PHE A 183 -1.86 7.19 21.58
N TYR A 184 -2.01 5.92 21.95
CA TYR A 184 -2.20 5.49 23.33
C TYR A 184 -1.02 5.87 24.24
N ASP A 185 0.20 5.57 23.78
CA ASP A 185 1.42 5.81 24.55
C ASP A 185 1.65 7.32 24.76
N THR A 186 1.44 8.12 23.72
CA THR A 186 1.57 9.58 23.80
C THR A 186 0.52 10.18 24.72
N LEU A 187 -0.72 9.77 24.57
CA LEU A 187 -1.81 10.26 25.42
C LEU A 187 -1.56 9.95 26.90
N THR A 188 -1.19 8.71 27.21
CA THR A 188 -0.93 8.26 28.56
C THR A 188 0.25 9.01 29.20
N LYS A 189 1.28 9.30 28.39
CA LYS A 189 2.49 9.96 28.87
C LYS A 189 2.36 11.48 28.98
N GLU A 190 1.80 12.13 27.94
CA GLU A 190 1.79 13.59 27.82
C GLU A 190 0.47 14.22 28.36
N PHE A 191 -0.63 13.47 28.39
CA PHE A 191 -1.95 13.96 28.80
C PHE A 191 -2.66 13.01 29.81
N PRO A 192 -2.06 12.74 30.98
CA PRO A 192 -2.53 11.70 31.89
C PRO A 192 -3.90 11.96 32.55
N GLU A 193 -4.45 13.18 32.45
CA GLU A 193 -5.78 13.51 32.91
C GLU A 193 -6.88 13.22 31.88
N ILE A 194 -6.51 12.81 30.66
CA ILE A 194 -7.48 12.36 29.64
C ILE A 194 -7.86 10.90 29.93
N VAL A 195 -9.17 10.65 30.04
CA VAL A 195 -9.72 9.34 30.34
C VAL A 195 -10.14 8.62 29.07
N LEU A 196 -9.53 7.47 28.79
CA LEU A 196 -9.93 6.58 27.71
C LEU A 196 -11.16 5.77 28.15
N LEU A 197 -12.36 6.16 27.69
CA LEU A 197 -13.60 5.44 27.92
C LEU A 197 -13.65 4.11 27.16
N VAL A 198 -13.08 4.12 25.94
CA VAL A 198 -13.04 2.99 25.01
C VAL A 198 -11.66 2.93 24.37
N LYS A 199 -11.03 1.75 24.37
CA LYS A 199 -9.72 1.49 23.76
C LYS A 199 -9.57 0.09 23.18
N ASP A 200 -10.63 -0.70 23.19
CA ASP A 200 -10.63 -2.14 22.83
C ASP A 200 -11.73 -2.51 21.85
N GLN A 201 -12.41 -1.50 21.27
CA GLN A 201 -13.48 -1.73 20.32
C GLN A 201 -13.01 -1.53 18.87
N TYR A 202 -13.22 -2.56 18.06
CA TYR A 202 -12.82 -2.61 16.64
C TYR A 202 -13.96 -2.17 15.73
N ALA A 203 -13.68 -1.21 14.88
CA ALA A 203 -14.61 -0.67 13.88
C ALA A 203 -14.88 -1.63 12.71
N GLY A 204 -13.94 -2.56 12.45
CA GLY A 204 -13.96 -3.36 11.23
C GLY A 204 -13.49 -2.57 10.01
N ALA A 205 -13.51 -3.20 8.85
CA ALA A 205 -12.86 -2.71 7.64
C ALA A 205 -13.72 -1.76 6.79
N THR A 206 -14.95 -1.50 7.16
CA THR A 206 -15.88 -0.71 6.34
C THR A 206 -16.36 0.55 7.02
N THR A 207 -16.69 1.57 6.25
CA THR A 207 -17.33 2.79 6.75
C THR A 207 -18.61 2.49 7.52
N GLU A 208 -19.39 1.50 7.06
CA GLU A 208 -20.66 1.16 7.68
C GLU A 208 -20.48 0.53 9.07
N THR A 209 -19.54 -0.42 9.21
CA THR A 209 -19.26 -1.03 10.53
C THR A 209 -18.69 -0.01 11.51
N ALA A 210 -17.86 0.91 11.02
CA ALA A 210 -17.32 2.00 11.81
C ALA A 210 -18.42 3.00 12.24
N TYR A 211 -19.36 3.31 11.36
CA TYR A 211 -20.52 4.13 11.68
C TYR A 211 -21.36 3.49 12.79
N GLN A 212 -21.71 2.21 12.65
CA GLN A 212 -22.51 1.48 13.64
C GLN A 212 -21.83 1.44 15.01
N LEU A 213 -20.50 1.18 15.04
CA LEU A 213 -19.75 1.23 16.28
C LEU A 213 -19.79 2.62 16.92
N ALA A 214 -19.50 3.66 16.14
CA ALA A 214 -19.47 5.04 16.64
C ALA A 214 -20.86 5.47 17.17
N GLU A 215 -21.96 5.16 16.44
CA GLU A 215 -23.33 5.43 16.87
C GLU A 215 -23.64 4.76 18.23
N ASN A 216 -23.30 3.48 18.39
CA ASN A 216 -23.47 2.75 19.62
C ASN A 216 -22.68 3.37 20.79
N LEU A 217 -21.42 3.78 20.54
CA LEU A 217 -20.58 4.40 21.55
C LEU A 217 -21.11 5.79 21.96
N LEU A 218 -21.53 6.60 21.00
CA LEU A 218 -22.12 7.93 21.27
C LEU A 218 -23.42 7.82 22.07
N SER A 219 -24.25 6.81 21.78
CA SER A 219 -25.45 6.54 22.55
C SER A 219 -25.15 6.11 24.00
N ARG A 220 -24.09 5.31 24.19
CA ARG A 220 -23.68 4.84 25.51
C ARG A 220 -22.97 5.90 26.37
N PHE A 221 -22.23 6.78 25.71
CA PHE A 221 -21.40 7.80 26.35
C PHE A 221 -21.67 9.18 25.71
N PRO A 222 -22.84 9.79 25.97
CA PRO A 222 -23.27 11.02 25.30
C PRO A 222 -22.42 12.25 25.66
N ASP A 223 -21.63 12.18 26.69
CA ASP A 223 -20.75 13.22 27.24
C ASP A 223 -19.26 12.97 26.89
N VAL A 224 -18.98 12.30 25.76
CA VAL A 224 -17.63 12.15 25.23
C VAL A 224 -17.10 13.51 24.72
N ASP A 225 -15.85 13.80 25.04
CA ASP A 225 -15.19 15.05 24.66
C ASP A 225 -14.36 14.93 23.37
N GLY A 226 -13.85 13.73 23.07
CA GLY A 226 -13.01 13.52 21.90
C GLY A 226 -13.00 12.09 21.36
N VAL A 227 -12.60 11.96 20.08
CA VAL A 227 -12.49 10.68 19.38
C VAL A 227 -11.22 10.66 18.51
N PHE A 228 -10.54 9.52 18.46
CA PHE A 228 -9.52 9.22 17.44
C PHE A 228 -9.92 7.99 16.63
N ALA A 229 -9.75 8.05 15.30
CA ALA A 229 -9.96 6.95 14.37
C ALA A 229 -8.73 6.81 13.44
N PRO A 230 -8.17 5.57 13.25
CA PRO A 230 -6.81 5.40 12.73
C PRO A 230 -6.69 5.21 11.22
N ASN A 231 -7.79 5.25 10.42
CA ASN A 231 -7.74 5.10 8.97
C ASN A 231 -8.98 5.70 8.27
N GLU A 232 -9.00 5.72 6.93
CA GLU A 232 -10.06 6.35 6.13
C GLU A 232 -11.47 5.86 6.51
N SER A 233 -11.71 4.53 6.52
CA SER A 233 -13.05 3.98 6.75
C SER A 233 -13.55 4.24 8.17
N SER A 234 -12.71 4.07 9.18
CA SER A 234 -13.06 4.35 10.58
C SER A 234 -13.26 5.84 10.81
N THR A 235 -12.46 6.71 10.19
CA THR A 235 -12.62 8.16 10.25
C THR A 235 -13.94 8.59 9.60
N PHE A 236 -14.25 8.10 8.40
CA PHE A 236 -15.47 8.51 7.71
C PHE A 236 -16.74 7.98 8.38
N GLY A 237 -16.73 6.73 8.85
CA GLY A 237 -17.86 6.17 9.60
C GLY A 237 -18.14 6.95 10.88
N THR A 238 -17.09 7.28 11.65
CA THR A 238 -17.20 8.09 12.87
C THR A 238 -17.68 9.52 12.59
N LEU A 239 -17.17 10.16 11.52
CA LEU A 239 -17.61 11.49 11.11
C LEU A 239 -19.12 11.52 10.83
N ARG A 240 -19.63 10.53 10.08
CA ARG A 240 -21.07 10.41 9.82
C ARG A 240 -21.88 10.29 11.11
N ALA A 241 -21.45 9.41 12.03
CA ALA A 241 -22.15 9.23 13.30
C ALA A 241 -22.17 10.53 14.14
N LEU A 242 -21.06 11.28 14.19
CA LEU A 242 -21.00 12.57 14.88
C LEU A 242 -21.90 13.62 14.22
N GLN A 243 -21.95 13.67 12.91
CA GLN A 243 -22.81 14.60 12.16
C GLN A 243 -24.31 14.30 12.40
N GLU A 244 -24.71 13.03 12.30
CA GLU A 244 -26.11 12.61 12.51
C GLU A 244 -26.55 12.84 13.97
N ALA A 245 -25.65 12.62 14.94
CA ALA A 245 -25.88 12.97 16.35
C ALA A 245 -25.83 14.48 16.64
N ARG A 246 -25.52 15.34 15.65
CA ARG A 246 -25.31 16.79 15.80
C ARG A 246 -24.19 17.16 16.78
N LEU A 247 -23.18 16.32 16.84
CA LEU A 247 -21.97 16.46 17.64
C LEU A 247 -20.75 16.91 16.82
N GLY A 248 -20.87 17.04 15.49
CA GLY A 248 -19.84 17.63 14.64
C GLY A 248 -19.39 18.99 15.16
N GLY A 249 -18.09 19.19 15.30
CA GLY A 249 -17.48 20.39 15.88
C GLY A 249 -17.67 20.60 17.39
N LYS A 250 -18.47 19.77 18.06
CA LYS A 250 -18.63 19.81 19.52
C LYS A 250 -17.75 18.80 20.21
N VAL A 251 -17.62 17.60 19.65
CA VAL A 251 -16.67 16.57 20.06
C VAL A 251 -15.39 16.80 19.26
N VAL A 252 -14.23 16.86 19.92
CA VAL A 252 -12.94 16.98 19.27
C VAL A 252 -12.63 15.68 18.53
N PHE A 253 -12.61 15.75 17.19
CA PHE A 253 -12.36 14.58 16.37
C PHE A 253 -11.08 14.72 15.55
N VAL A 254 -10.15 13.78 15.76
CA VAL A 254 -8.94 13.63 14.94
C VAL A 254 -9.01 12.30 14.22
N GLY A 255 -8.87 12.35 12.91
CA GLY A 255 -8.93 11.18 12.05
C GLY A 255 -7.63 10.94 11.30
N PHE A 256 -7.67 9.98 10.39
CA PHE A 256 -6.54 9.57 9.56
C PHE A 256 -6.96 9.45 8.11
N ASP A 257 -6.02 9.68 7.18
CA ASP A 257 -6.20 9.67 5.73
C ASP A 257 -7.07 10.83 5.20
N SER A 258 -7.30 10.83 3.90
CA SER A 258 -8.12 11.84 3.22
C SER A 258 -9.09 11.21 2.22
N SER A 259 -10.22 11.88 2.08
CA SER A 259 -11.19 11.67 1.01
C SER A 259 -11.97 12.98 0.82
N PRO A 260 -12.72 13.18 -0.28
CA PRO A 260 -13.49 14.37 -0.46
C PRO A 260 -14.43 14.70 0.71
N LYS A 261 -15.00 13.66 1.35
CA LYS A 261 -15.88 13.83 2.52
C LYS A 261 -15.14 14.21 3.79
N LEU A 262 -13.96 13.64 4.01
CA LEU A 262 -13.11 13.97 5.16
C LEU A 262 -12.54 15.39 5.03
N ILE A 263 -12.12 15.78 3.83
CA ILE A 263 -11.66 17.15 3.53
C ILE A 263 -12.80 18.15 3.79
N GLN A 264 -14.02 17.85 3.38
CA GLN A 264 -15.18 18.69 3.66
C GLN A 264 -15.44 18.79 5.16
N GLY A 265 -15.43 17.68 5.90
CA GLY A 265 -15.58 17.66 7.35
C GLY A 265 -14.52 18.50 8.09
N LEU A 266 -13.26 18.46 7.61
CA LEU A 266 -12.19 19.32 8.14
C LEU A 266 -12.45 20.80 7.85
N ARG A 267 -12.92 21.14 6.63
CA ARG A 267 -13.25 22.50 6.23
C ARG A 267 -14.43 23.08 7.02
N ASP A 268 -15.45 22.26 7.27
CA ASP A 268 -16.64 22.64 8.04
C ASP A 268 -16.36 22.73 9.54
N GLY A 269 -15.28 22.09 10.00
CA GLY A 269 -14.87 22.06 11.41
C GLY A 269 -15.52 20.92 12.20
N ASP A 270 -16.11 19.94 11.52
CA ASP A 270 -16.61 18.69 12.14
C ASP A 270 -15.46 17.76 12.56
N LEU A 271 -14.30 17.90 11.89
CA LEU A 271 -13.00 17.33 12.21
C LEU A 271 -12.01 18.42 12.60
N GLN A 272 -11.16 18.20 13.58
CA GLN A 272 -10.16 19.16 14.00
C GLN A 272 -8.74 18.78 13.58
N GLY A 273 -8.57 17.64 12.93
CA GLY A 273 -7.32 17.20 12.35
C GLY A 273 -7.45 15.92 11.55
N LEU A 274 -6.70 15.83 10.47
CA LEU A 274 -6.49 14.61 9.70
C LEU A 274 -4.99 14.34 9.63
N VAL A 275 -4.57 13.18 10.11
CA VAL A 275 -3.19 12.72 9.90
C VAL A 275 -3.09 12.13 8.51
N ILE A 276 -2.26 12.72 7.66
CA ILE A 276 -2.18 12.42 6.24
C ILE A 276 -0.89 11.71 5.90
N GLN A 277 -1.00 10.65 5.14
CA GLN A 277 0.10 9.89 4.53
C GLN A 277 0.39 10.42 3.11
N ASN A 278 1.38 9.79 2.45
CA ASN A 278 1.64 10.01 1.02
C ASN A 278 1.46 8.70 0.21
N PRO A 279 0.22 8.26 -0.03
CA PRO A 279 -0.05 6.99 -0.70
C PRO A 279 0.43 6.98 -2.17
N VAL A 280 0.40 8.11 -2.89
CA VAL A 280 0.96 8.18 -4.26
C VAL A 280 2.45 7.89 -4.24
N GLN A 281 3.20 8.48 -3.30
CA GLN A 281 4.63 8.21 -3.17
C GLN A 281 4.91 6.77 -2.74
N MET A 282 4.05 6.18 -1.93
CA MET A 282 4.13 4.80 -1.47
C MET A 282 4.02 3.81 -2.64
N GLY A 283 3.01 3.98 -3.49
CA GLY A 283 2.83 3.17 -4.71
C GLY A 283 3.98 3.37 -5.71
N TYR A 284 4.38 4.62 -5.94
CA TYR A 284 5.50 4.96 -6.83
C TYR A 284 6.82 4.34 -6.36
N LEU A 285 7.20 4.53 -5.10
CA LEU A 285 8.43 3.96 -4.55
C LEU A 285 8.37 2.44 -4.43
N GLY A 286 7.22 1.85 -4.14
CA GLY A 286 7.06 0.40 -4.13
C GLY A 286 7.45 -0.23 -5.46
N VAL A 287 6.91 0.29 -6.57
CA VAL A 287 7.26 -0.19 -7.92
C VAL A 287 8.69 0.19 -8.29
N LYS A 288 9.15 1.39 -8.00
CA LYS A 288 10.52 1.81 -8.29
C LYS A 288 11.56 0.95 -7.58
N THR A 289 11.34 0.64 -6.31
CA THR A 289 12.24 -0.18 -5.49
C THR A 289 12.33 -1.63 -5.99
N ILE A 290 11.18 -2.26 -6.35
CA ILE A 290 11.22 -3.63 -6.87
C ILE A 290 11.91 -3.69 -8.23
N VAL A 291 11.70 -2.72 -9.11
CA VAL A 291 12.35 -2.65 -10.41
C VAL A 291 13.86 -2.39 -10.29
N ALA A 292 14.30 -1.52 -9.37
CA ALA A 292 15.70 -1.30 -9.07
C ALA A 292 16.37 -2.62 -8.60
N HIS A 293 15.73 -3.34 -7.67
CA HIS A 293 16.21 -4.64 -7.21
C HIS A 293 16.34 -5.65 -8.36
N LEU A 294 15.34 -5.76 -9.23
CA LEU A 294 15.36 -6.66 -10.40
C LEU A 294 16.46 -6.32 -11.42
N ARG A 295 16.88 -5.06 -11.45
CA ARG A 295 18.02 -4.59 -12.27
C ARG A 295 19.38 -4.77 -11.59
N GLY A 296 19.41 -5.33 -10.36
CA GLY A 296 20.65 -5.52 -9.59
C GLY A 296 21.15 -4.25 -8.91
N GLU A 297 20.32 -3.21 -8.82
CA GLU A 297 20.66 -1.96 -8.14
C GLU A 297 20.46 -2.11 -6.60
N PRO A 298 21.26 -1.42 -5.78
CA PRO A 298 21.08 -1.44 -4.33
C PRO A 298 19.77 -0.74 -3.94
N VAL A 299 19.05 -1.32 -2.97
CA VAL A 299 17.80 -0.74 -2.44
C VAL A 299 17.86 -0.62 -0.91
N GLU A 300 17.19 0.39 -0.37
CA GLU A 300 17.06 0.58 1.07
C GLU A 300 16.09 -0.45 1.67
N LYS A 301 16.39 -0.92 2.88
CA LYS A 301 15.52 -1.88 3.60
C LYS A 301 14.22 -1.26 4.08
N VAL A 302 14.25 0.01 4.47
CA VAL A 302 13.07 0.77 4.95
C VAL A 302 13.09 2.15 4.31
N ILE A 303 11.97 2.53 3.72
CA ILE A 303 11.76 3.83 3.10
C ILE A 303 10.54 4.49 3.74
N ASP A 304 10.75 5.59 4.48
CA ASP A 304 9.68 6.38 5.06
C ASP A 304 9.10 7.34 4.01
N THR A 305 7.78 7.28 3.80
CA THR A 305 7.06 8.17 2.88
C THR A 305 6.55 9.44 3.54
N GLY A 306 6.81 9.62 4.82
CA GLY A 306 6.41 10.77 5.62
C GLY A 306 4.97 10.72 6.13
N VAL A 307 4.69 11.58 7.12
CA VAL A 307 3.38 11.78 7.73
C VAL A 307 3.25 13.22 8.22
N VAL A 308 2.08 13.82 8.00
CA VAL A 308 1.80 15.20 8.41
C VAL A 308 0.41 15.31 9.02
N LEU A 309 0.18 16.36 9.80
CA LEU A 309 -1.13 16.71 10.34
C LEU A 309 -1.73 17.84 9.50
N ALA A 310 -2.85 17.56 8.84
CA ALA A 310 -3.69 18.57 8.19
C ALA A 310 -4.71 19.10 9.19
N THR A 311 -4.87 20.41 9.24
CA THR A 311 -5.86 21.14 10.03
C THR A 311 -6.56 22.15 9.15
N LYS A 312 -7.66 22.76 9.64
CA LYS A 312 -8.37 23.82 8.92
C LYS A 312 -7.45 24.99 8.57
N GLU A 313 -6.47 25.29 9.42
CA GLU A 313 -5.55 26.41 9.27
C GLU A 313 -4.51 26.19 8.17
N ASN A 314 -4.10 24.93 7.93
CA ASN A 314 -3.00 24.62 7.00
C ASN A 314 -3.44 23.84 5.75
N MET A 315 -4.70 23.37 5.68
CA MET A 315 -5.18 22.47 4.61
C MET A 315 -5.06 23.06 3.19
N ASP A 316 -5.02 24.39 3.07
CA ASP A 316 -4.94 25.08 1.79
C ASP A 316 -3.49 25.45 1.40
N THR A 317 -2.47 25.11 2.22
CA THR A 317 -1.07 25.24 1.79
C THR A 317 -0.77 24.28 0.63
N PRO A 318 0.13 24.63 -0.31
CA PRO A 318 0.41 23.79 -1.49
C PRO A 318 0.80 22.36 -1.12
N GLU A 319 1.60 22.17 -0.10
CA GLU A 319 2.13 20.88 0.35
C GLU A 319 1.01 19.99 0.90
N ILE A 320 0.18 20.53 1.80
CA ILE A 320 -0.91 19.78 2.42
C ILE A 320 -2.02 19.50 1.40
N ARG A 321 -2.34 20.48 0.55
CA ARG A 321 -3.35 20.30 -0.52
C ARG A 321 -2.97 19.17 -1.48
N ALA A 322 -1.70 19.08 -1.87
CA ALA A 322 -1.23 18.01 -2.75
C ALA A 322 -1.40 16.61 -2.13
N LEU A 323 -1.28 16.49 -0.80
CA LEU A 323 -1.50 15.24 -0.08
C LEU A 323 -2.98 14.94 0.15
N LEU A 324 -3.79 15.98 0.42
CA LEU A 324 -5.24 15.84 0.62
C LEU A 324 -5.98 15.44 -0.65
N SER A 325 -5.56 16.00 -1.80
CA SER A 325 -6.24 15.82 -3.10
C SER A 325 -5.19 15.51 -4.18
N PRO A 326 -4.59 14.30 -4.16
CA PRO A 326 -3.64 13.90 -5.18
C PRO A 326 -4.30 13.78 -6.56
N ASP A 327 -3.50 13.96 -7.61
CA ASP A 327 -3.95 13.73 -9.00
C ASP A 327 -4.09 12.23 -9.27
N LEU A 328 -5.32 11.79 -9.52
CA LEU A 328 -5.69 10.41 -9.82
C LEU A 328 -5.97 10.15 -11.31
N SER A 329 -5.76 11.14 -12.19
CA SER A 329 -6.09 11.03 -13.63
C SER A 329 -5.42 9.84 -14.32
N LEU A 330 -4.31 9.35 -13.79
CA LEU A 330 -3.57 8.21 -14.35
C LEU A 330 -4.29 6.85 -14.25
N ILE A 331 -5.29 6.73 -13.40
CA ILE A 331 -6.06 5.47 -13.24
C ILE A 331 -7.38 5.48 -14.00
N ASP A 332 -7.75 6.60 -14.61
CA ASP A 332 -8.96 6.76 -15.41
C ASP A 332 -8.69 6.49 -16.92
N ASP A 333 -7.42 6.34 -17.31
CA ASP A 333 -6.94 6.01 -18.66
C ASP A 333 -6.78 4.48 -18.84
#